data_2ce3cd03648993ef7c72d4ac802e0120
#
_entry.id   2ce3cd03648993ef7c72d4ac802e0120
#
_cell.length_a   1.000
_cell.length_b   1.000
_cell.length_c   1.000
_cell.angle_alpha   90.00
_cell.angle_beta   90.00
_cell.angle_gamma   90.00
#
_symmetry.space_group_name_H-M   'P 1'
#
loop_
_entity.id
_entity.type
_entity.pdbx_description
1 polymer ?
#
loop_
_entity_poly.entity_id
_entity_poly.type
_entity_poly.pdbx_seq_one_letter_code
_entity_poly.pdbx_strand_id
1 'polypeptide(L)'
;MSNPKQLIFPFSFDKKSSIKKFFVPNGCANLIAAIKDDNAGDIFLSGKKGVGKSYLLQATCNDLSSSSFAAAYIPLSEAVKLKPELLDGLESLDLVCIDDLNAICANREWEVACFNLINRCNDSGCRLIFSCSENEENFFPDLLSRIKKMTNYVLSPVQDNQLNEAIKVITLNLRIPIEDKEINFLLKTYTRDLATLIQFIKKIDDHSMGSKRKITIPLIKELL
;
A
#
# COMPACT_ATOMS: atom_id res chain seq x y z
N MET A 1 -24.45 -0.20 27.96
CA MET A 1 -23.62 0.25 26.85
C MET A 1 -22.45 -0.74 26.77
N SER A 2 -22.47 -1.67 25.81
CA SER A 2 -21.38 -2.64 25.61
C SER A 2 -20.20 -1.90 24.98
N ASN A 3 -19.03 -1.97 25.62
CA ASN A 3 -17.78 -1.53 25.02
C ASN A 3 -17.64 -2.17 23.63
N PRO A 4 -17.37 -1.40 22.56
CA PRO A 4 -17.10 -1.98 21.25
C PRO A 4 -15.90 -2.91 21.40
N LYS A 5 -16.06 -4.17 21.03
CA LYS A 5 -14.95 -5.12 20.95
C LYS A 5 -13.97 -4.57 19.92
N GLN A 6 -12.80 -4.14 20.37
CA GLN A 6 -11.71 -3.75 19.48
C GLN A 6 -11.37 -4.97 18.61
N LEU A 7 -11.64 -4.87 17.31
CA LEU A 7 -11.27 -5.89 16.34
C LEU A 7 -9.74 -5.88 16.21
N ILE A 8 -9.08 -6.89 16.74
CA ILE A 8 -7.64 -7.07 16.57
C ILE A 8 -7.46 -7.85 15.27
N PHE A 9 -7.03 -7.15 14.22
CA PHE A 9 -6.67 -7.80 12.96
C PHE A 9 -5.28 -8.44 13.08
N PRO A 10 -5.11 -9.71 12.69
CA PRO A 10 -3.83 -10.43 12.81
C PRO A 10 -2.83 -10.09 11.69
N PHE A 11 -2.98 -8.94 11.04
CA PHE A 11 -2.16 -8.56 9.89
C PHE A 11 -0.97 -7.70 10.29
N SER A 12 0.14 -7.87 9.57
CA SER A 12 1.30 -6.99 9.71
C SER A 12 0.96 -5.59 9.17
N PHE A 13 1.06 -4.59 10.03
CA PHE A 13 0.75 -3.21 9.73
C PHE A 13 1.93 -2.32 10.10
N ASP A 14 2.52 -1.62 9.12
CA ASP A 14 3.60 -0.69 9.40
C ASP A 14 3.05 0.62 9.98
N LYS A 15 3.02 0.70 11.32
CA LYS A 15 2.58 1.89 12.06
C LYS A 15 3.43 3.15 11.81
N LYS A 16 4.55 3.04 11.09
CA LYS A 16 5.44 4.16 10.78
C LYS A 16 5.22 4.70 9.36
N SER A 17 4.41 4.04 8.54
CA SER A 17 4.05 4.54 7.21
C SER A 17 3.25 5.84 7.33
N SER A 18 3.52 6.79 6.45
CA SER A 18 2.84 8.08 6.37
C SER A 18 2.85 8.58 4.93
N ILE A 19 1.78 9.23 4.50
CA ILE A 19 1.68 9.84 3.18
C ILE A 19 2.78 10.89 2.96
N LYS A 20 3.19 11.59 4.02
CA LYS A 20 4.31 12.56 3.96
C LYS A 20 5.65 11.91 3.61
N LYS A 21 5.81 10.63 3.89
CA LYS A 21 7.02 9.85 3.59
C LYS A 21 6.95 9.12 2.26
N PHE A 22 5.78 9.13 1.61
CA PHE A 22 5.59 8.50 0.32
C PHE A 22 6.21 9.35 -0.78
N PHE A 23 7.08 8.75 -1.60
CA PHE A 23 7.54 9.41 -2.82
C PHE A 23 6.43 9.37 -3.86
N VAL A 24 5.92 10.54 -4.25
CA VAL A 24 4.82 10.66 -5.22
C VAL A 24 5.39 10.68 -6.62
N PRO A 25 5.17 9.63 -7.44
CA PRO A 25 5.60 9.63 -8.83
C PRO A 25 4.94 10.75 -9.64
N ASN A 26 5.57 11.19 -10.71
CA ASN A 26 4.99 12.18 -11.63
C ASN A 26 3.62 11.71 -12.12
N GLY A 27 2.66 12.64 -12.15
CA GLY A 27 1.28 12.36 -12.57
C GLY A 27 0.37 11.79 -11.48
N CYS A 28 0.90 11.44 -10.28
CA CYS A 28 0.10 10.87 -9.19
C CYS A 28 -0.35 11.89 -8.12
N ALA A 29 -0.12 13.19 -8.33
CA ALA A 29 -0.49 14.25 -7.37
C ALA A 29 -2.00 14.28 -7.08
N ASN A 30 -2.84 14.09 -8.10
CA ASN A 30 -4.30 14.06 -7.97
C ASN A 30 -4.79 12.89 -7.11
N LEU A 31 -4.12 11.74 -7.15
CA LEU A 31 -4.41 10.62 -6.26
C LEU A 31 -4.19 11.00 -4.79
N ILE A 32 -3.06 11.63 -4.49
CA ILE A 32 -2.75 12.06 -3.11
C ILE A 32 -3.73 13.13 -2.63
N ALA A 33 -4.13 14.05 -3.50
CA ALA A 33 -5.16 15.05 -3.19
C ALA A 33 -6.50 14.37 -2.89
N ALA A 34 -6.94 13.44 -3.75
CA ALA A 34 -8.19 12.70 -3.55
C ALA A 34 -8.19 11.86 -2.28
N ILE A 35 -7.06 11.21 -1.92
CA ILE A 35 -6.96 10.44 -0.66
C ILE A 35 -7.19 11.34 0.56
N LYS A 36 -6.67 12.58 0.52
CA LYS A 36 -6.75 13.55 1.63
C LYS A 36 -8.05 14.35 1.67
N ASP A 37 -8.86 14.26 0.64
CA ASP A 37 -10.13 14.97 0.58
C ASP A 37 -11.22 14.11 1.26
N ASP A 38 -11.74 14.59 2.38
CA ASP A 38 -12.78 13.90 3.16
C ASP A 38 -14.12 13.78 2.39
N ASN A 39 -14.32 14.61 1.35
CA ASN A 39 -15.51 14.57 0.49
C ASN A 39 -15.29 13.72 -0.77
N ALA A 40 -14.10 13.20 -0.99
CA ALA A 40 -13.86 12.32 -2.13
C ALA A 40 -14.60 10.99 -1.92
N GLY A 41 -15.21 10.48 -2.98
CA GLY A 41 -15.85 9.17 -3.00
C GLY A 41 -14.86 8.01 -2.87
N ASP A 42 -15.38 6.81 -3.10
CA ASP A 42 -14.59 5.59 -3.11
C ASP A 42 -13.52 5.61 -4.20
N ILE A 43 -12.36 5.03 -3.88
CA ILE A 43 -11.19 4.99 -4.76
C ILE A 43 -10.87 3.55 -5.13
N PHE A 44 -10.66 3.32 -6.42
CA PHE A 44 -10.03 2.11 -6.92
C PHE A 44 -8.62 2.44 -7.43
N LEU A 45 -7.60 1.90 -6.76
CA LEU A 45 -6.18 2.15 -7.03
C LEU A 45 -5.57 0.98 -7.78
N SER A 46 -5.34 1.12 -9.05
CA SER A 46 -4.63 0.13 -9.87
C SER A 46 -3.15 0.46 -10.03
N GLY A 47 -2.35 -0.54 -10.42
CA GLY A 47 -0.92 -0.34 -10.73
C GLY A 47 -0.09 -1.60 -10.54
N LYS A 48 1.09 -1.65 -11.15
CA LYS A 48 1.98 -2.81 -11.10
C LYS A 48 2.33 -3.22 -9.67
N LYS A 49 2.70 -4.49 -9.49
CA LYS A 49 3.26 -4.96 -8.21
C LYS A 49 4.53 -4.17 -7.86
N GLY A 50 4.66 -3.78 -6.59
CA GLY A 50 5.86 -3.08 -6.12
C GLY A 50 5.85 -1.56 -6.27
N VAL A 51 4.84 -0.95 -6.90
CA VAL A 51 4.78 0.53 -7.08
C VAL A 51 4.46 1.30 -5.80
N GLY A 52 4.11 0.62 -4.70
CA GLY A 52 3.85 1.26 -3.40
C GLY A 52 2.38 1.38 -3.00
N LYS A 53 1.45 0.66 -3.67
CA LYS A 53 0.01 0.67 -3.32
C LYS A 53 -0.24 0.33 -1.86
N SER A 54 0.28 -0.81 -1.40
CA SER A 54 0.14 -1.27 -0.01
C SER A 54 0.69 -0.26 1.00
N TYR A 55 1.86 0.33 0.71
CA TYR A 55 2.42 1.39 1.54
C TYR A 55 1.46 2.59 1.63
N LEU A 56 0.92 3.02 0.48
CA LEU A 56 0.02 4.17 0.42
C LEU A 56 -1.28 3.93 1.20
N LEU A 57 -1.88 2.74 1.09
CA LEU A 57 -3.09 2.37 1.84
C LEU A 57 -2.81 2.34 3.36
N GLN A 58 -1.70 1.73 3.79
CA GLN A 58 -1.29 1.73 5.20
C GLN A 58 -1.02 3.14 5.72
N ALA A 59 -0.32 3.96 4.92
CA ALA A 59 -0.05 5.35 5.25
C ALA A 59 -1.34 6.18 5.38
N THR A 60 -2.32 5.91 4.53
CA THR A 60 -3.63 6.55 4.58
C THR A 60 -4.36 6.20 5.88
N CYS A 61 -4.42 4.92 6.23
CA CYS A 61 -5.03 4.50 7.50
C CYS A 61 -4.32 5.13 8.71
N ASN A 62 -2.97 5.18 8.71
CA ASN A 62 -2.22 5.78 9.80
C ASN A 62 -2.45 7.29 9.95
N ASP A 63 -2.39 8.01 8.83
CA ASP A 63 -2.45 9.49 8.86
C ASP A 63 -3.87 10.00 9.13
N LEU A 64 -4.92 9.27 8.74
CA LEU A 64 -6.30 9.65 8.96
C LEU A 64 -6.87 9.12 10.29
N SER A 65 -6.35 8.00 10.82
CA SER A 65 -6.83 7.47 12.11
C SER A 65 -6.61 8.46 13.24
N SER A 66 -7.67 8.71 14.01
CA SER A 66 -7.67 9.58 15.18
C SER A 66 -8.67 9.08 16.23
N SER A 67 -8.87 9.81 17.32
CA SER A 67 -9.91 9.48 18.30
C SER A 67 -11.33 9.63 17.76
N SER A 68 -11.50 10.40 16.68
CA SER A 68 -12.79 10.68 16.03
C SER A 68 -12.93 10.13 14.62
N PHE A 69 -11.91 9.44 14.08
CA PHE A 69 -11.92 8.86 12.74
C PHE A 69 -11.31 7.46 12.78
N ALA A 70 -12.14 6.46 12.56
CA ALA A 70 -11.74 5.04 12.61
C ALA A 70 -11.45 4.51 11.22
N ALA A 71 -10.23 3.99 11.01
CA ALA A 71 -9.82 3.39 9.74
C ALA A 71 -9.30 1.97 9.93
N ALA A 72 -9.55 1.10 8.94
CA ALA A 72 -9.01 -0.26 8.89
C ALA A 72 -8.27 -0.52 7.58
N TYR A 73 -7.17 -1.30 7.68
CA TYR A 73 -6.42 -1.81 6.55
C TYR A 73 -6.51 -3.34 6.51
N ILE A 74 -6.98 -3.88 5.40
CA ILE A 74 -7.21 -5.32 5.20
C ILE A 74 -6.41 -5.80 3.97
N PRO A 75 -5.29 -6.50 4.16
CA PRO A 75 -4.54 -7.12 3.07
C PRO A 75 -5.21 -8.44 2.67
N LEU A 76 -5.91 -8.48 1.55
CA LEU A 76 -6.61 -9.68 1.08
C LEU A 76 -5.67 -10.84 0.77
N SER A 77 -4.44 -10.59 0.37
CA SER A 77 -3.40 -11.61 0.18
C SER A 77 -3.09 -12.43 1.46
N GLU A 78 -3.32 -11.85 2.65
CA GLU A 78 -3.23 -12.55 3.92
C GLU A 78 -4.62 -13.00 4.41
N ALA A 79 -5.64 -12.16 4.23
CA ALA A 79 -6.99 -12.39 4.72
C ALA A 79 -7.68 -13.60 4.10
N VAL A 80 -7.37 -13.97 2.85
CA VAL A 80 -7.93 -15.15 2.17
C VAL A 80 -7.64 -16.49 2.88
N LYS A 81 -6.69 -16.51 3.80
CA LYS A 81 -6.40 -17.66 4.68
C LYS A 81 -7.39 -17.79 5.83
N LEU A 82 -8.20 -16.79 6.06
CA LEU A 82 -9.23 -16.71 7.08
C LEU A 82 -10.61 -16.87 6.43
N LYS A 83 -11.66 -16.50 7.14
CA LYS A 83 -13.04 -16.55 6.62
C LYS A 83 -13.50 -15.17 6.14
N PRO A 84 -14.37 -15.10 5.09
CA PRO A 84 -14.90 -13.84 4.57
C PRO A 84 -15.67 -12.99 5.59
N GLU A 85 -16.21 -13.61 6.66
CA GLU A 85 -16.89 -12.90 7.76
C GLU A 85 -15.97 -11.90 8.47
N LEU A 86 -14.66 -11.94 8.20
CA LEU A 86 -13.72 -10.90 8.61
C LEU A 86 -14.13 -9.50 8.14
N LEU A 87 -14.86 -9.41 7.04
CA LEU A 87 -15.33 -8.16 6.47
C LEU A 87 -16.64 -7.65 7.11
N ASP A 88 -17.26 -8.42 8.02
CA ASP A 88 -18.50 -8.01 8.67
C ASP A 88 -18.25 -6.96 9.75
N GLY A 89 -19.11 -5.93 9.75
CA GLY A 89 -19.01 -4.82 10.71
C GLY A 89 -18.03 -3.71 10.32
N LEU A 90 -17.24 -3.89 9.23
CA LEU A 90 -16.31 -2.85 8.75
C LEU A 90 -17.04 -1.60 8.26
N GLU A 91 -18.28 -1.70 7.84
CA GLU A 91 -19.13 -0.59 7.45
C GLU A 91 -19.45 0.40 8.58
N SER A 92 -19.13 0.05 9.83
CA SER A 92 -19.23 0.94 10.98
C SER A 92 -18.04 1.89 11.16
N LEU A 93 -17.01 1.74 10.33
CA LEU A 93 -15.81 2.59 10.33
C LEU A 93 -16.01 3.78 9.38
N ASP A 94 -15.14 4.78 9.49
CA ASP A 94 -15.13 5.92 8.59
C ASP A 94 -14.40 5.62 7.26
N LEU A 95 -13.37 4.74 7.32
CA LEU A 95 -12.57 4.34 6.15
C LEU A 95 -12.16 2.87 6.24
N VAL A 96 -12.30 2.14 5.12
CA VAL A 96 -11.74 0.81 4.95
C VAL A 96 -10.85 0.77 3.71
N CYS A 97 -9.59 0.43 3.92
CA CYS A 97 -8.60 0.19 2.86
C CYS A 97 -8.45 -1.31 2.63
N ILE A 98 -8.85 -1.77 1.46
CA ILE A 98 -8.74 -3.18 1.03
C ILE A 98 -7.59 -3.31 0.04
N ASP A 99 -6.55 -4.02 0.43
CA ASP A 99 -5.34 -4.17 -0.39
C ASP A 99 -5.31 -5.52 -1.11
N ASP A 100 -4.69 -5.52 -2.30
CA ASP A 100 -4.52 -6.71 -3.15
C ASP A 100 -5.83 -7.42 -3.50
N LEU A 101 -6.84 -6.70 -4.03
CA LEU A 101 -8.13 -7.27 -4.42
C LEU A 101 -7.98 -8.46 -5.40
N ASN A 102 -6.94 -8.47 -6.23
CA ASN A 102 -6.63 -9.59 -7.11
C ASN A 102 -6.38 -10.92 -6.38
N ALA A 103 -6.08 -10.91 -5.08
CA ALA A 103 -5.87 -12.13 -4.29
C ALA A 103 -7.14 -12.98 -4.13
N ILE A 104 -8.32 -12.37 -4.28
CA ILE A 104 -9.61 -13.08 -4.19
C ILE A 104 -10.20 -13.43 -5.55
N CYS A 105 -9.51 -13.15 -6.64
CA CYS A 105 -9.96 -13.46 -7.99
C CYS A 105 -10.29 -14.95 -8.11
N ALA A 106 -11.45 -15.27 -8.69
CA ALA A 106 -12.01 -16.63 -8.79
C ALA A 106 -12.35 -17.31 -7.44
N ASN A 107 -12.28 -16.60 -6.31
CA ASN A 107 -12.79 -17.06 -5.03
C ASN A 107 -14.17 -16.46 -4.78
N ARG A 108 -15.21 -17.18 -5.16
CA ARG A 108 -16.60 -16.68 -5.15
C ARG A 108 -17.07 -16.20 -3.77
N GLU A 109 -16.69 -16.87 -2.71
CA GLU A 109 -17.10 -16.50 -1.35
C GLU A 109 -16.55 -15.13 -0.96
N TRP A 110 -15.27 -14.89 -1.20
CA TRP A 110 -14.62 -13.61 -0.95
C TRP A 110 -15.09 -12.49 -1.88
N GLU A 111 -15.32 -12.80 -3.15
CA GLU A 111 -15.85 -11.82 -4.10
C GLU A 111 -17.24 -11.35 -3.70
N VAL A 112 -18.11 -12.27 -3.24
CA VAL A 112 -19.45 -11.94 -2.72
C VAL A 112 -19.35 -11.14 -1.41
N ALA A 113 -18.44 -11.50 -0.52
CA ALA A 113 -18.21 -10.75 0.72
C ALA A 113 -17.75 -9.30 0.45
N CYS A 114 -16.83 -9.11 -0.49
CA CYS A 114 -16.41 -7.77 -0.93
C CYS A 114 -17.53 -6.98 -1.59
N PHE A 115 -18.35 -7.62 -2.45
CA PHE A 115 -19.54 -6.99 -3.02
C PHE A 115 -20.53 -6.53 -1.95
N ASN A 116 -20.80 -7.37 -0.95
CA ASN A 116 -21.68 -7.04 0.15
C ASN A 116 -21.11 -5.91 1.03
N LEU A 117 -19.80 -5.91 1.28
CA LEU A 117 -19.12 -4.84 1.99
C LEU A 117 -19.32 -3.50 1.27
N ILE A 118 -19.10 -3.44 -0.05
CA ILE A 118 -19.31 -2.22 -0.84
C ILE A 118 -20.74 -1.70 -0.68
N ASN A 119 -21.74 -2.57 -0.73
CA ASN A 119 -23.13 -2.15 -0.56
C ASN A 119 -23.38 -1.60 0.85
N ARG A 120 -22.92 -2.31 1.90
CA ARG A 120 -23.08 -1.85 3.30
C ARG A 120 -22.36 -0.53 3.55
N CYS A 121 -21.16 -0.35 3.01
CA CYS A 121 -20.40 0.91 3.13
C CYS A 121 -21.10 2.07 2.43
N ASN A 122 -21.68 1.83 1.24
CA ASN A 122 -22.48 2.85 0.55
C ASN A 122 -23.70 3.30 1.38
N ASP A 123 -24.35 2.35 2.09
CA ASP A 123 -25.52 2.65 2.92
C ASP A 123 -25.15 3.37 4.23
N SER A 124 -23.97 3.11 4.79
CA SER A 124 -23.50 3.68 6.06
C SER A 124 -22.70 4.98 5.89
N GLY A 125 -22.20 5.27 4.69
CA GLY A 125 -21.28 6.39 4.43
C GLY A 125 -19.82 6.08 4.76
N CYS A 126 -19.47 4.82 5.01
CA CYS A 126 -18.08 4.38 5.17
C CYS A 126 -17.35 4.46 3.83
N ARG A 127 -16.23 5.17 3.80
CA ARG A 127 -15.42 5.32 2.59
C ARG A 127 -14.58 4.08 2.31
N LEU A 128 -14.45 3.72 1.03
CA LEU A 128 -13.65 2.58 0.58
C LEU A 128 -12.48 2.99 -0.31
N ILE A 129 -11.31 2.39 -0.07
CA ILE A 129 -10.16 2.46 -0.98
C ILE A 129 -9.71 1.04 -1.26
N PHE A 130 -9.86 0.60 -2.51
CA PHE A 130 -9.35 -0.69 -2.97
C PHE A 130 -8.02 -0.54 -3.68
N SER A 131 -7.12 -1.50 -3.53
CA SER A 131 -5.98 -1.65 -4.42
C SER A 131 -6.06 -2.94 -5.23
N CYS A 132 -5.58 -2.89 -6.48
CA CYS A 132 -5.46 -4.06 -7.35
C CYS A 132 -4.15 -3.99 -8.15
N SER A 133 -3.51 -5.13 -8.38
CA SER A 133 -2.47 -5.27 -9.39
C SER A 133 -3.15 -5.71 -10.68
N GLU A 134 -2.90 -5.13 -11.78
CA GLU A 134 -3.41 -5.34 -13.14
C GLU A 134 -4.31 -6.59 -13.38
N ASN A 135 -5.38 -6.48 -14.15
CA ASN A 135 -6.39 -7.45 -14.59
C ASN A 135 -7.64 -7.55 -13.70
N GLU A 136 -8.49 -6.52 -13.81
CA GLU A 136 -9.82 -6.48 -13.20
C GLU A 136 -10.83 -7.45 -13.86
N GLU A 137 -10.47 -8.04 -14.99
CA GLU A 137 -11.42 -8.73 -15.89
C GLU A 137 -11.95 -10.06 -15.33
N ASN A 138 -11.35 -10.61 -14.29
CA ASN A 138 -11.66 -11.95 -13.79
C ASN A 138 -12.58 -11.99 -12.55
N PHE A 139 -13.10 -10.84 -12.09
CA PHE A 139 -14.09 -10.82 -11.01
C PHE A 139 -15.50 -11.09 -11.52
N PHE A 140 -16.36 -11.58 -10.63
CA PHE A 140 -17.75 -11.76 -11.04
C PHE A 140 -18.45 -10.43 -11.38
N PRO A 141 -19.45 -10.45 -12.29
CA PRO A 141 -19.99 -9.24 -12.90
C PRO A 141 -20.52 -8.18 -11.93
N ASP A 142 -21.15 -8.63 -10.82
CA ASP A 142 -21.72 -7.68 -9.85
C ASP A 142 -20.64 -6.92 -9.09
N LEU A 143 -19.54 -7.59 -8.68
CA LEU A 143 -18.39 -6.94 -8.05
C LEU A 143 -17.74 -5.95 -9.01
N LEU A 144 -17.51 -6.37 -10.27
CA LEU A 144 -17.00 -5.49 -11.32
C LEU A 144 -17.86 -4.25 -11.52
N SER A 145 -19.19 -4.41 -11.48
CA SER A 145 -20.11 -3.29 -11.64
C SER A 145 -19.98 -2.25 -10.52
N ARG A 146 -19.64 -2.68 -9.29
CA ARG A 146 -19.40 -1.80 -8.15
C ARG A 146 -18.03 -1.12 -8.25
N ILE A 147 -16.98 -1.88 -8.57
CA ILE A 147 -15.62 -1.34 -8.76
C ILE A 147 -15.60 -0.25 -9.84
N LYS A 148 -16.29 -0.47 -10.96
CA LYS A 148 -16.35 0.51 -12.07
C LYS A 148 -17.06 1.82 -11.71
N LYS A 149 -17.79 1.89 -10.60
CA LYS A 149 -18.41 3.13 -10.10
C LYS A 149 -17.46 3.94 -9.22
N MET A 150 -16.39 3.34 -8.72
CA MET A 150 -15.39 4.03 -7.93
C MET A 150 -14.53 4.95 -8.81
N THR A 151 -13.94 5.98 -8.21
CA THR A 151 -12.98 6.82 -8.92
C THR A 151 -11.68 6.04 -9.12
N ASN A 152 -11.33 5.81 -10.39
CA ASN A 152 -10.15 5.01 -10.73
C ASN A 152 -8.89 5.88 -10.79
N TYR A 153 -7.86 5.46 -10.07
CA TYR A 153 -6.51 6.04 -10.13
C TYR A 153 -5.49 4.95 -10.46
N VAL A 154 -4.49 5.34 -11.25
CA VAL A 154 -3.36 4.45 -11.58
C VAL A 154 -2.11 4.96 -10.87
N LEU A 155 -1.54 4.12 -10.00
CA LEU A 155 -0.24 4.41 -9.40
C LEU A 155 0.86 3.92 -10.35
N SER A 156 1.48 4.86 -11.04
CA SER A 156 2.56 4.59 -11.99
C SER A 156 3.88 4.26 -11.29
N PRO A 157 4.73 3.40 -11.87
CA PRO A 157 6.09 3.22 -11.41
C PRO A 157 6.87 4.53 -11.42
N VAL A 158 7.81 4.66 -10.50
CA VAL A 158 8.77 5.77 -10.50
C VAL A 158 9.60 5.71 -11.78
N GLN A 159 9.63 6.82 -12.51
CA GLN A 159 10.38 6.92 -13.77
C GLN A 159 11.89 6.94 -13.52
N ASP A 160 12.67 6.53 -14.52
CA ASP A 160 14.14 6.43 -14.44
C ASP A 160 14.82 7.71 -13.98
N ASN A 161 14.33 8.87 -14.44
CA ASN A 161 14.85 10.18 -14.05
C ASN A 161 14.52 10.58 -12.61
N GLN A 162 13.56 9.92 -11.96
CA GLN A 162 13.15 10.16 -10.59
C GLN A 162 13.73 9.13 -9.60
N LEU A 163 14.34 8.03 -10.08
CA LEU A 163 14.76 6.91 -9.22
C LEU A 163 15.77 7.35 -8.15
N ASN A 164 16.75 8.17 -8.51
CA ASN A 164 17.75 8.65 -7.53
C ASN A 164 17.08 9.43 -6.41
N GLU A 165 16.17 10.35 -6.75
CA GLU A 165 15.43 11.15 -5.77
C GLU A 165 14.50 10.27 -4.91
N ALA A 166 13.79 9.34 -5.53
CA ALA A 166 12.92 8.41 -4.82
C ALA A 166 13.69 7.56 -3.80
N ILE A 167 14.84 7.03 -4.18
CA ILE A 167 15.70 6.26 -3.27
C ILE A 167 16.16 7.14 -2.12
N LYS A 168 16.61 8.37 -2.35
CA LYS A 168 17.01 9.32 -1.30
C LYS A 168 15.89 9.58 -0.29
N VAL A 169 14.69 9.89 -0.78
CA VAL A 169 13.53 10.13 0.09
C VAL A 169 13.21 8.90 0.91
N ILE A 170 13.19 7.71 0.30
CA ILE A 170 12.86 6.47 1.00
C ILE A 170 13.93 6.09 2.02
N THR A 171 15.21 6.15 1.66
CA THR A 171 16.31 5.80 2.56
C THR A 171 16.45 6.78 3.73
N LEU A 172 16.20 8.08 3.49
CA LEU A 172 16.13 9.08 4.55
C LEU A 172 15.01 8.75 5.56
N ASN A 173 13.83 8.40 5.08
CA ASN A 173 12.70 8.01 5.92
C ASN A 173 12.96 6.71 6.70
N LEU A 174 13.71 5.78 6.12
CA LEU A 174 14.15 4.54 6.75
C LEU A 174 15.36 4.74 7.67
N ARG A 175 15.97 5.93 7.67
CA ARG A 175 17.22 6.27 8.38
C ARG A 175 18.41 5.41 7.97
N ILE A 176 18.46 4.98 6.71
CA ILE A 176 19.57 4.24 6.14
C ILE A 176 20.64 5.22 5.67
N PRO A 177 21.87 5.17 6.21
CA PRO A 177 22.94 6.12 5.88
C PRO A 177 23.65 5.71 4.57
N ILE A 178 23.00 5.94 3.43
CA ILE A 178 23.55 5.68 2.09
C ILE A 178 23.74 7.02 1.35
N GLU A 179 24.87 7.18 0.67
CA GLU A 179 25.22 8.41 -0.06
C GLU A 179 24.95 8.27 -1.56
N ASP A 180 24.97 9.40 -2.28
CA ASP A 180 24.69 9.47 -3.72
C ASP A 180 25.59 8.57 -4.57
N LYS A 181 26.83 8.41 -4.19
CA LYS A 181 27.79 7.56 -4.92
C LYS A 181 27.41 6.09 -4.89
N GLU A 182 26.89 5.61 -3.74
CA GLU A 182 26.41 4.24 -3.57
C GLU A 182 25.09 4.02 -4.31
N ILE A 183 24.16 4.99 -4.23
CA ILE A 183 22.89 4.95 -4.96
C ILE A 183 23.18 4.90 -6.48
N ASN A 184 24.03 5.77 -6.99
CA ASN A 184 24.40 5.78 -8.41
C ASN A 184 25.11 4.50 -8.84
N PHE A 185 25.92 3.90 -7.96
CA PHE A 185 26.54 2.62 -8.23
C PHE A 185 25.48 1.52 -8.37
N LEU A 186 24.51 1.42 -7.45
CA LEU A 186 23.41 0.45 -7.50
C LEU A 186 22.54 0.61 -8.76
N LEU A 187 22.19 1.83 -9.13
CA LEU A 187 21.41 2.12 -10.35
C LEU A 187 22.13 1.73 -11.64
N LYS A 188 23.47 1.68 -11.62
CA LYS A 188 24.28 1.28 -12.78
C LYS A 188 24.54 -0.22 -12.84
N THR A 189 24.64 -0.90 -11.69
CA THR A 189 25.18 -2.27 -11.61
C THR A 189 24.19 -3.34 -11.18
N TYR A 190 23.06 -2.95 -10.56
CA TYR A 190 22.13 -3.93 -10.01
C TYR A 190 20.80 -3.94 -10.76
N THR A 191 19.86 -3.07 -10.43
CA THR A 191 18.53 -3.00 -11.09
C THR A 191 17.98 -1.58 -11.03
N ARG A 192 16.98 -1.31 -11.88
CA ARG A 192 16.18 -0.07 -11.86
C ARG A 192 14.77 -0.28 -11.31
N ASP A 193 14.44 -1.47 -10.87
CA ASP A 193 13.21 -1.72 -10.14
C ASP A 193 13.32 -1.19 -8.71
N LEU A 194 12.55 -0.16 -8.39
CA LEU A 194 12.62 0.54 -7.10
C LEU A 194 12.34 -0.39 -5.93
N ALA A 195 11.37 -1.30 -6.05
CA ALA A 195 11.02 -2.21 -4.96
C ALA A 195 12.18 -3.17 -4.65
N THR A 196 12.78 -3.76 -5.66
CA THR A 196 13.95 -4.63 -5.55
C THR A 196 15.15 -3.88 -5.00
N LEU A 197 15.37 -2.64 -5.48
CA LEU A 197 16.45 -1.78 -4.98
C LEU A 197 16.30 -1.50 -3.49
N ILE A 198 15.13 -1.10 -3.04
CA ILE A 198 14.88 -0.79 -1.62
C ILE A 198 15.02 -2.04 -0.74
N GLN A 199 14.56 -3.20 -1.21
CA GLN A 199 14.78 -4.47 -0.49
C GLN A 199 16.27 -4.80 -0.35
N PHE A 200 17.04 -4.60 -1.42
CA PHE A 200 18.48 -4.83 -1.39
C PHE A 200 19.21 -3.83 -0.49
N ILE A 201 18.85 -2.54 -0.56
CA ILE A 201 19.41 -1.50 0.32
C ILE A 201 19.12 -1.81 1.80
N LYS A 202 17.95 -2.33 2.15
CA LYS A 202 17.66 -2.81 3.52
C LYS A 202 18.59 -3.95 3.94
N LYS A 203 18.83 -4.92 3.06
CA LYS A 203 19.79 -6.01 3.34
C LYS A 203 21.21 -5.50 3.56
N ILE A 204 21.63 -4.51 2.77
CA ILE A 204 22.93 -3.85 2.94
C ILE A 204 23.01 -3.16 4.31
N ASP A 205 21.95 -2.48 4.73
CA ASP A 205 21.87 -1.79 6.02
C ASP A 205 21.94 -2.78 7.18
N ASP A 206 21.17 -3.86 7.15
CA ASP A 206 21.19 -4.92 8.14
C ASP A 206 22.62 -5.53 8.27
N HIS A 207 23.29 -5.79 7.15
CA HIS A 207 24.65 -6.30 7.14
C HIS A 207 25.65 -5.27 7.67
N SER A 208 25.51 -3.99 7.29
CA SER A 208 26.31 -2.86 7.77
C SER A 208 26.23 -2.73 9.29
N MET A 209 25.02 -2.80 9.85
CA MET A 209 24.79 -2.77 11.30
C MET A 209 25.41 -4.00 12.00
N GLY A 210 25.19 -5.20 11.46
CA GLY A 210 25.73 -6.44 12.04
C GLY A 210 27.25 -6.49 12.05
N SER A 211 27.90 -6.01 10.97
CA SER A 211 29.36 -5.95 10.83
C SER A 211 30.00 -4.68 11.41
N LYS A 212 29.18 -3.72 11.90
CA LYS A 212 29.62 -2.38 12.35
C LYS A 212 30.47 -1.63 11.30
N ARG A 213 30.17 -1.84 10.02
CA ARG A 213 30.85 -1.20 8.89
C ARG A 213 29.92 -0.20 8.22
N LYS A 214 30.45 0.94 7.74
CA LYS A 214 29.68 1.89 6.95
C LYS A 214 29.27 1.29 5.60
N ILE A 215 28.11 1.72 5.07
CA ILE A 215 27.71 1.39 3.71
C ILE A 215 28.67 2.07 2.74
N THR A 216 29.36 1.27 1.93
CA THR A 216 30.35 1.70 0.93
C THR A 216 30.24 0.82 -0.31
N ILE A 217 30.74 1.30 -1.46
CA ILE A 217 30.76 0.49 -2.70
C ILE A 217 31.46 -0.87 -2.52
N PRO A 218 32.62 -1.00 -1.80
CA PRO A 218 33.18 -2.31 -1.50
C PRO A 218 32.21 -3.23 -0.74
N LEU A 219 31.52 -2.74 0.31
CA LEU A 219 30.55 -3.53 1.05
C LEU A 219 29.38 -3.98 0.16
N ILE A 220 28.89 -3.09 -0.71
CA ILE A 220 27.83 -3.43 -1.67
C ILE A 220 28.26 -4.54 -2.61
N LYS A 221 29.52 -4.49 -3.12
CA LYS A 221 30.07 -5.53 -4.00
C LYS A 221 30.22 -6.90 -3.33
N GLU A 222 30.44 -6.93 -2.01
CA GLU A 222 30.48 -8.18 -1.23
C GLU A 222 29.11 -8.87 -1.17
N LEU A 223 28.00 -8.12 -1.38
CA LEU A 223 26.62 -8.60 -1.24
C LEU A 223 25.87 -8.77 -2.58
N LEU A 224 26.45 -8.30 -3.70
CA LEU A 224 25.95 -8.48 -5.07
C LEU A 224 26.25 -9.89 -5.57
#